data_2c7ba22189c68ebe868ef104236aabec
#
_entry.id   2c7ba22189c68ebe868ef104236aabec
#
_cell.length_a   1.000
_cell.length_b   1.000
_cell.length_c   1.000
_cell.angle_alpha   90.00
_cell.angle_beta   90.00
_cell.angle_gamma   90.00
#
_symmetry.space_group_name_H-M   'P 1'
#
loop_
_entity.id
_entity.type
_entity.pdbx_description
1 polymer ?
#
loop_
_entity_poly.entity_id
_entity_poly.type
_entity_poly.pdbx_seq_one_letter_code
_entity_poly.pdbx_strand_id
1 'polypeptide(L)'
;MNETSENIEARKPFAAVVGGGPAGLMAAEMLAPHAEVHVFDAMPSLARKFLLAGRGGLNITHGEEFASFINRFGDAREKLRPALEAFTPQQVRDWAAGLGIETFEGSSHRIFPRQMKASPLLRAWIQRLGRAGVSFHMKHKWRGWSDDGGLVFETPEGERRFRAAATVLALGGASWPRLGSDGGWVPLLAEKGIRINELKPANCGFDVTWSAHLKARFAGAPVKSVALEFGGTRIKGDFIVTETGIEGGAVYALSAALRDEIASNGKALLTVDLAPDRDEARLVHDLERPQGKSSMANFLRKVAGIEGAKAALLREAGPDLPWDPTQLMKRIKHLELTLTAPRPIAEAISSAGGVALDALGTDYVTSIPGVFAAGEMLDWEAPTGGYLLTACLATGRAAGLGAVNYLARTR
;
A
#
# COMPACT_ATOMS: atom_id res chain seq x y z
N MET A 1 -8.25 -15.55 64.09
CA MET A 1 -7.14 -15.16 63.23
C MET A 1 -7.59 -15.46 61.82
N ASN A 2 -8.12 -14.45 61.12
CA ASN A 2 -8.48 -14.55 59.70
C ASN A 2 -7.31 -13.95 58.93
N GLU A 3 -6.52 -14.80 58.31
CA GLU A 3 -5.58 -14.37 57.27
C GLU A 3 -6.39 -14.07 56.02
N THR A 4 -6.59 -12.79 55.76
CA THR A 4 -7.00 -12.30 54.44
C THR A 4 -5.81 -12.49 53.48
N SER A 5 -5.84 -13.60 52.73
CA SER A 5 -4.98 -13.77 51.55
C SER A 5 -5.33 -12.64 50.55
N GLU A 6 -4.52 -11.57 50.61
CA GLU A 6 -4.49 -10.59 49.52
C GLU A 6 -4.13 -11.35 48.24
N ASN A 7 -5.10 -11.42 47.33
CA ASN A 7 -4.94 -11.91 45.99
C ASN A 7 -4.04 -10.90 45.25
N ILE A 8 -2.72 -11.08 45.30
CA ILE A 8 -1.77 -10.30 44.50
C ILE A 8 -2.04 -10.72 43.06
N GLU A 9 -2.94 -10.00 42.37
CA GLU A 9 -3.06 -10.12 40.94
C GLU A 9 -1.66 -9.87 40.33
N ALA A 10 -1.06 -10.90 39.75
CA ALA A 10 0.26 -10.80 39.13
C ALA A 10 0.22 -9.71 38.07
N ARG A 11 1.00 -8.65 38.29
CA ARG A 11 1.07 -7.51 37.37
C ARG A 11 1.33 -7.99 35.92
N LYS A 12 0.51 -7.55 34.96
CA LYS A 12 0.68 -7.91 33.56
C LYS A 12 2.07 -7.47 33.06
N PRO A 13 2.77 -8.28 32.23
CA PRO A 13 4.05 -7.88 31.67
C PRO A 13 3.88 -6.67 30.75
N PHE A 14 4.85 -5.78 30.74
CA PHE A 14 4.87 -4.63 29.85
C PHE A 14 5.23 -5.05 28.41
N ALA A 15 4.37 -4.72 27.44
CA ALA A 15 4.58 -4.93 26.02
C ALA A 15 4.59 -3.60 25.27
N ALA A 16 5.57 -3.41 24.41
CA ALA A 16 5.71 -2.23 23.55
C ALA A 16 5.29 -2.54 22.11
N VAL A 17 4.51 -1.64 21.52
CA VAL A 17 4.23 -1.63 20.08
C VAL A 17 4.80 -0.34 19.50
N VAL A 18 5.71 -0.45 18.54
CA VAL A 18 6.39 0.70 17.92
C VAL A 18 5.84 0.92 16.53
N GLY A 19 5.08 2.00 16.36
CA GLY A 19 4.31 2.35 15.18
C GLY A 19 2.80 2.15 15.38
N GLY A 20 2.07 3.26 15.41
CA GLY A 20 0.62 3.31 15.60
C GLY A 20 -0.18 3.24 14.28
N GLY A 21 0.34 2.53 13.28
CA GLY A 21 -0.35 2.20 12.02
C GLY A 21 -1.27 0.97 12.17
N PRO A 22 -1.94 0.54 11.08
CA PRO A 22 -2.88 -0.59 11.13
C PRO A 22 -2.28 -1.88 11.70
N ALA A 23 -1.05 -2.22 11.35
CA ALA A 23 -0.37 -3.42 11.87
C ALA A 23 -0.11 -3.31 13.38
N GLY A 24 0.41 -2.16 13.83
CA GLY A 24 0.69 -1.96 15.26
C GLY A 24 -0.58 -1.89 16.11
N LEU A 25 -1.63 -1.22 15.65
CA LEU A 25 -2.90 -1.18 16.36
C LEU A 25 -3.54 -2.57 16.46
N MET A 26 -3.41 -3.41 15.43
CA MET A 26 -3.90 -4.79 15.46
C MET A 26 -3.07 -5.65 16.41
N ALA A 27 -1.75 -5.49 16.42
CA ALA A 27 -0.89 -6.17 17.40
C ALA A 27 -1.23 -5.77 18.85
N ALA A 28 -1.47 -4.47 19.08
CA ALA A 28 -1.91 -3.97 20.39
C ALA A 28 -3.25 -4.57 20.82
N GLU A 29 -4.18 -4.78 19.89
CA GLU A 29 -5.47 -5.41 20.16
C GLU A 29 -5.31 -6.87 20.64
N MET A 30 -4.39 -7.61 20.04
CA MET A 30 -4.11 -8.99 20.46
C MET A 30 -3.39 -9.05 21.82
N LEU A 31 -2.52 -8.09 22.09
CA LEU A 31 -1.73 -8.04 23.34
C LEU A 31 -2.54 -7.54 24.56
N ALA A 32 -3.52 -6.66 24.37
CA ALA A 32 -4.23 -5.97 25.46
C ALA A 32 -4.85 -6.88 26.51
N PRO A 33 -5.43 -8.06 26.21
CA PRO A 33 -5.93 -8.98 27.22
C PRO A 33 -4.81 -9.56 28.12
N HIS A 34 -3.57 -9.64 27.63
CA HIS A 34 -2.48 -10.44 28.20
C HIS A 34 -1.33 -9.59 28.78
N ALA A 35 -1.20 -8.32 28.39
CA ALA A 35 -0.08 -7.45 28.75
C ALA A 35 -0.56 -6.03 29.09
N GLU A 36 0.29 -5.25 29.77
CA GLU A 36 0.22 -3.79 29.83
C GLU A 36 0.81 -3.25 28.52
N VAL A 37 -0.06 -2.77 27.62
CA VAL A 37 0.33 -2.44 26.25
C VAL A 37 0.51 -0.94 26.07
N HIS A 38 1.69 -0.55 25.59
CA HIS A 38 2.00 0.83 25.21
C HIS A 38 2.32 0.90 23.72
N VAL A 39 1.58 1.74 22.98
CA VAL A 39 1.80 2.03 21.57
C VAL A 39 2.55 3.36 21.45
N PHE A 40 3.71 3.33 20.80
CA PHE A 40 4.56 4.48 20.56
C PHE A 40 4.50 4.89 19.08
N ASP A 41 4.27 6.17 18.81
CA ASP A 41 4.26 6.70 17.44
C ASP A 41 5.05 8.01 17.37
N ALA A 42 5.89 8.12 16.33
CA ALA A 42 6.71 9.33 16.10
C ALA A 42 5.86 10.56 15.75
N MET A 43 4.63 10.35 15.29
CA MET A 43 3.75 11.40 14.81
C MET A 43 2.85 11.95 15.93
N PRO A 44 2.27 13.16 15.75
CA PRO A 44 1.35 13.75 16.72
C PRO A 44 -0.03 13.09 16.77
N SER A 45 -0.31 12.12 15.89
CA SER A 45 -1.54 11.33 15.88
C SER A 45 -1.32 9.97 15.19
N LEU A 46 -2.08 8.97 15.59
CA LEU A 46 -2.00 7.60 15.07
C LEU A 46 -2.46 7.49 13.61
N ALA A 47 -1.95 6.49 12.91
CA ALA A 47 -2.43 5.99 11.63
C ALA A 47 -2.60 7.06 10.53
N ARG A 48 -1.70 8.02 10.42
CA ARG A 48 -1.80 9.16 9.49
C ARG A 48 -1.86 8.73 8.02
N LYS A 49 -1.04 7.74 7.63
CA LYS A 49 -1.06 7.18 6.27
C LYS A 49 -2.39 6.48 5.96
N PHE A 50 -2.96 5.75 6.92
CA PHE A 50 -4.29 5.15 6.82
C PHE A 50 -5.40 6.21 6.62
N LEU A 51 -5.34 7.33 7.36
CA LEU A 51 -6.28 8.44 7.17
C LEU A 51 -6.14 9.10 5.80
N LEU A 52 -4.92 9.22 5.26
CA LEU A 52 -4.69 9.73 3.91
C LEU A 52 -5.29 8.80 2.85
N ALA A 53 -5.06 7.49 2.98
CA ALA A 53 -5.61 6.49 2.05
C ALA A 53 -7.15 6.54 1.98
N GLY A 54 -7.81 6.98 3.05
CA GLY A 54 -9.28 7.12 3.11
C GLY A 54 -9.84 8.41 2.54
N ARG A 55 -9.05 9.31 1.92
CA ARG A 55 -9.57 10.59 1.37
C ARG A 55 -10.52 10.42 0.21
N GLY A 56 -10.22 9.51 -0.71
CA GLY A 56 -11.05 9.17 -1.89
C GLY A 56 -12.04 8.03 -1.64
N GLY A 57 -12.13 7.53 -0.41
CA GLY A 57 -12.88 6.34 -0.04
C GLY A 57 -11.95 5.26 0.51
N LEU A 58 -12.14 4.88 1.78
CA LEU A 58 -11.33 3.85 2.42
C LEU A 58 -11.67 2.47 1.86
N ASN A 59 -10.78 1.90 1.06
CA ASN A 59 -10.87 0.50 0.69
C ASN A 59 -10.18 -0.36 1.76
N ILE A 60 -10.97 -1.12 2.54
CA ILE A 60 -10.41 -1.88 3.68
C ILE A 60 -9.93 -3.27 3.31
N THR A 61 -10.55 -3.90 2.31
CA THR A 61 -10.21 -5.24 1.82
C THR A 61 -10.82 -5.47 0.44
N HIS A 62 -10.72 -6.68 -0.10
CA HIS A 62 -11.24 -7.06 -1.41
C HIS A 62 -12.17 -8.28 -1.29
N GLY A 63 -13.23 -8.31 -2.10
CA GLY A 63 -14.26 -9.37 -2.08
C GLY A 63 -14.00 -10.52 -3.04
N GLU A 64 -12.86 -10.55 -3.75
CA GLU A 64 -12.55 -11.69 -4.63
C GLU A 64 -12.30 -12.96 -3.83
N GLU A 65 -12.43 -14.10 -4.50
CA GLU A 65 -12.14 -15.42 -3.93
C GLU A 65 -10.73 -15.46 -3.31
N PHE A 66 -10.59 -16.07 -2.13
CA PHE A 66 -9.33 -16.07 -1.38
C PHE A 66 -8.15 -16.66 -2.16
N ALA A 67 -8.39 -17.67 -2.99
CA ALA A 67 -7.37 -18.26 -3.88
C ALA A 67 -6.80 -17.24 -4.88
N SER A 68 -7.63 -16.31 -5.36
CA SER A 68 -7.21 -15.20 -6.22
C SER A 68 -6.55 -14.09 -5.42
N PHE A 69 -7.12 -13.77 -4.25
CA PHE A 69 -6.64 -12.76 -3.34
C PHE A 69 -5.18 -12.98 -2.92
N ILE A 70 -4.84 -14.21 -2.52
CA ILE A 70 -3.49 -14.55 -2.06
C ILE A 70 -2.43 -14.41 -3.17
N ASN A 71 -2.81 -14.63 -4.44
CA ASN A 71 -1.90 -14.51 -5.58
C ASN A 71 -1.47 -13.06 -5.85
N ARG A 72 -2.17 -12.07 -5.27
CA ARG A 72 -1.80 -10.65 -5.40
C ARG A 72 -0.52 -10.27 -4.66
N PHE A 73 -0.01 -11.16 -3.81
CA PHE A 73 1.22 -10.96 -3.03
C PHE A 73 2.47 -11.56 -3.70
N GLY A 74 2.35 -12.03 -4.95
CA GLY A 74 3.48 -12.55 -5.73
C GLY A 74 4.29 -13.61 -4.97
N ASP A 75 5.60 -13.45 -4.92
CA ASP A 75 6.52 -14.40 -4.26
C ASP A 75 6.35 -14.45 -2.73
N ALA A 76 5.83 -13.38 -2.12
CA ALA A 76 5.57 -13.33 -0.68
C ALA A 76 4.34 -14.17 -0.24
N ARG A 77 3.50 -14.61 -1.18
CA ARG A 77 2.20 -15.26 -0.90
C ARG A 77 2.30 -16.45 0.06
N GLU A 78 3.29 -17.33 -0.13
CA GLU A 78 3.41 -18.53 0.71
C GLU A 78 3.82 -18.20 2.15
N LYS A 79 4.63 -17.17 2.34
CA LYS A 79 5.06 -16.69 3.65
C LYS A 79 3.95 -15.91 4.38
N LEU A 80 3.12 -15.19 3.63
CA LEU A 80 1.98 -14.43 4.18
C LEU A 80 0.73 -15.30 4.36
N ARG A 81 0.63 -16.44 3.65
CA ARG A 81 -0.54 -17.33 3.67
C ARG A 81 -1.05 -17.64 5.08
N PRO A 82 -0.22 -18.10 6.05
CA PRO A 82 -0.74 -18.45 7.38
C PRO A 82 -1.43 -17.28 8.08
N ALA A 83 -0.87 -16.06 7.97
CA ALA A 83 -1.46 -14.88 8.57
C ALA A 83 -2.76 -14.48 7.86
N LEU A 84 -2.80 -14.54 6.51
CA LEU A 84 -3.96 -14.18 5.70
C LEU A 84 -5.09 -15.22 5.82
N GLU A 85 -4.80 -16.50 6.00
CA GLU A 85 -5.80 -17.54 6.30
C GLU A 85 -6.38 -17.38 7.70
N ALA A 86 -5.55 -16.95 8.67
CA ALA A 86 -6.00 -16.66 10.04
C ALA A 86 -6.76 -15.32 10.16
N PHE A 87 -6.68 -14.44 9.17
CA PHE A 87 -7.40 -13.17 9.13
C PHE A 87 -7.74 -12.78 7.69
N THR A 88 -8.74 -13.46 7.14
CA THR A 88 -9.20 -13.34 5.75
C THR A 88 -9.92 -12.02 5.46
N PRO A 89 -10.15 -11.66 4.18
CA PRO A 89 -10.99 -10.52 3.80
C PRO A 89 -12.35 -10.48 4.48
N GLN A 90 -13.00 -11.64 4.67
CA GLN A 90 -14.28 -11.70 5.38
C GLN A 90 -14.10 -11.35 6.87
N GLN A 91 -13.06 -11.86 7.51
CA GLN A 91 -12.77 -11.54 8.91
C GLN A 91 -12.39 -10.06 9.12
N VAL A 92 -11.80 -9.38 8.11
CA VAL A 92 -11.62 -7.91 8.13
C VAL A 92 -12.98 -7.20 8.14
N ARG A 93 -13.96 -7.67 7.37
CA ARG A 93 -15.34 -7.13 7.40
C ARG A 93 -16.01 -7.37 8.74
N ASP A 94 -15.89 -8.57 9.29
CA ASP A 94 -16.47 -8.96 10.58
C ASP A 94 -15.86 -8.14 11.73
N TRP A 95 -14.54 -7.92 11.68
CA TRP A 95 -13.83 -7.06 12.62
C TRP A 95 -14.32 -5.60 12.54
N ALA A 96 -14.52 -5.06 11.33
CA ALA A 96 -15.06 -3.72 11.13
C ALA A 96 -16.50 -3.61 11.65
N ALA A 97 -17.34 -4.64 11.40
CA ALA A 97 -18.69 -4.74 11.94
C ALA A 97 -18.70 -4.77 13.48
N GLY A 98 -17.73 -5.49 14.11
CA GLY A 98 -17.51 -5.49 15.56
C GLY A 98 -17.10 -4.13 16.14
N LEU A 99 -16.65 -3.19 15.31
CA LEU A 99 -16.42 -1.78 15.64
C LEU A 99 -17.65 -0.87 15.37
N GLY A 100 -18.77 -1.45 14.93
CA GLY A 100 -19.96 -0.70 14.52
C GLY A 100 -19.83 -0.06 13.13
N ILE A 101 -18.92 -0.55 12.30
CA ILE A 101 -18.68 -0.04 10.94
C ILE A 101 -19.20 -1.03 9.91
N GLU A 102 -20.37 -0.74 9.35
CA GLU A 102 -20.91 -1.49 8.22
C GLU A 102 -20.09 -1.29 6.96
N THR A 103 -19.95 -2.35 6.17
CA THR A 103 -19.23 -2.36 4.90
C THR A 103 -20.11 -2.75 3.73
N PHE A 104 -19.75 -2.32 2.53
CA PHE A 104 -20.37 -2.76 1.28
C PHE A 104 -19.30 -3.06 0.23
N GLU A 105 -19.68 -3.86 -0.75
CA GLU A 105 -18.86 -4.20 -1.90
C GLU A 105 -19.18 -3.28 -3.07
N GLY A 106 -18.15 -2.65 -3.65
CA GLY A 106 -18.26 -1.86 -4.87
C GLY A 106 -18.22 -2.73 -6.13
N SER A 107 -18.47 -2.13 -7.29
CA SER A 107 -18.52 -2.83 -8.61
C SER A 107 -17.19 -3.50 -9.01
N SER A 108 -16.07 -3.12 -8.40
CA SER A 108 -14.73 -3.71 -8.62
C SER A 108 -14.33 -4.68 -7.51
N HIS A 109 -15.28 -5.27 -6.78
CA HIS A 109 -15.08 -6.14 -5.62
C HIS A 109 -14.31 -5.50 -4.45
N ARG A 110 -14.06 -4.20 -4.49
CA ARG A 110 -13.44 -3.46 -3.37
C ARG A 110 -14.44 -3.28 -2.25
N ILE A 111 -13.99 -3.51 -1.02
CA ILE A 111 -14.84 -3.39 0.18
C ILE A 111 -14.60 -2.04 0.85
N PHE A 112 -15.67 -1.28 1.05
CA PHE A 112 -15.63 0.04 1.65
C PHE A 112 -16.51 0.12 2.89
N PRO A 113 -16.17 0.91 3.91
CA PRO A 113 -17.14 1.36 4.91
C PRO A 113 -18.28 2.14 4.23
N ARG A 114 -19.52 2.01 4.69
CA ARG A 114 -20.67 2.77 4.13
C ARG A 114 -20.42 4.27 4.11
N GLN A 115 -19.68 4.80 5.09
CA GLN A 115 -19.35 6.22 5.16
C GLN A 115 -18.19 6.63 4.25
N MET A 116 -17.56 5.70 3.54
CA MET A 116 -16.41 5.90 2.65
C MET A 116 -15.17 6.54 3.31
N LYS A 117 -15.15 6.72 4.62
CA LYS A 117 -14.12 7.46 5.37
C LYS A 117 -13.36 6.56 6.36
N ALA A 118 -12.06 6.82 6.50
CA ALA A 118 -11.19 6.12 7.45
C ALA A 118 -11.41 6.58 8.91
N SER A 119 -11.74 7.85 9.12
CA SER A 119 -11.76 8.44 10.47
C SER A 119 -12.79 7.85 11.43
N PRO A 120 -14.01 7.44 11.01
CA PRO A 120 -14.94 6.78 11.94
C PRO A 120 -14.42 5.42 12.41
N LEU A 121 -13.89 4.62 11.48
CA LEU A 121 -13.28 3.31 11.79
C LEU A 121 -12.12 3.48 12.78
N LEU A 122 -11.19 4.38 12.50
CA LEU A 122 -10.03 4.61 13.35
C LEU A 122 -10.44 5.09 14.76
N ARG A 123 -11.40 5.99 14.87
CA ARG A 123 -11.90 6.46 16.19
C ARG A 123 -12.51 5.35 17.01
N ALA A 124 -13.38 4.54 16.40
CA ALA A 124 -13.98 3.39 17.07
C ALA A 124 -12.91 2.40 17.55
N TRP A 125 -11.89 2.16 16.72
CA TRP A 125 -10.78 1.27 17.05
C TRP A 125 -9.93 1.78 18.19
N ILE A 126 -9.47 3.03 18.16
CA ILE A 126 -8.70 3.66 19.25
C ILE A 126 -9.51 3.65 20.54
N GLN A 127 -10.81 3.93 20.48
CA GLN A 127 -11.68 3.89 21.65
C GLN A 127 -11.79 2.48 22.24
N ARG A 128 -11.90 1.45 21.40
CA ARG A 128 -11.89 0.04 21.83
C ARG A 128 -10.58 -0.32 22.52
N LEU A 129 -9.45 0.05 21.94
CA LEU A 129 -8.12 -0.19 22.51
C LEU A 129 -7.93 0.56 23.84
N GLY A 130 -8.34 1.82 23.93
CA GLY A 130 -8.29 2.57 25.18
C GLY A 130 -9.12 1.95 26.29
N ARG A 131 -10.32 1.45 25.98
CA ARG A 131 -11.15 0.70 26.95
C ARG A 131 -10.50 -0.62 27.39
N ALA A 132 -9.68 -1.22 26.54
CA ALA A 132 -8.89 -2.39 26.87
C ALA A 132 -7.60 -2.09 27.64
N GLY A 133 -7.35 -0.82 28.00
CA GLY A 133 -6.20 -0.39 28.81
C GLY A 133 -4.93 -0.10 27.99
N VAL A 134 -5.02 0.01 26.68
CA VAL A 134 -3.86 0.36 25.83
C VAL A 134 -3.51 1.84 26.03
N SER A 135 -2.23 2.12 26.32
CA SER A 135 -1.67 3.47 26.44
C SER A 135 -1.04 3.92 25.12
N PHE A 136 -1.26 5.18 24.74
CA PHE A 136 -0.74 5.75 23.48
C PHE A 136 0.26 6.88 23.77
N HIS A 137 1.45 6.77 23.18
CA HIS A 137 2.54 7.73 23.30
C HIS A 137 2.85 8.34 21.95
N MET A 138 2.33 9.55 21.73
CA MET A 138 2.57 10.31 20.51
C MET A 138 3.88 11.08 20.60
N LYS A 139 4.48 11.42 19.42
CA LYS A 139 5.76 12.11 19.32
C LYS A 139 6.93 11.38 20.03
N HIS A 140 6.86 10.05 20.04
CA HIS A 140 7.90 9.18 20.51
C HIS A 140 8.56 8.50 19.31
N LYS A 141 9.66 9.08 18.81
CA LYS A 141 10.42 8.54 17.68
C LYS A 141 11.42 7.51 18.17
N TRP A 142 11.23 6.26 17.79
CA TRP A 142 12.13 5.17 18.15
C TRP A 142 13.52 5.36 17.52
N ARG A 143 14.57 5.14 18.34
CA ARG A 143 15.98 5.31 17.97
C ARG A 143 16.81 4.04 18.15
N GLY A 144 16.17 2.90 18.29
CA GLY A 144 16.83 1.61 18.50
C GLY A 144 16.83 1.19 19.95
N TRP A 145 17.86 0.50 20.34
CA TRP A 145 18.04 -0.04 21.69
C TRP A 145 19.25 0.59 22.38
N SER A 146 19.17 0.77 23.68
CA SER A 146 20.30 1.03 24.56
C SER A 146 21.15 -0.23 24.75
N ASP A 147 22.37 -0.08 25.33
CA ASP A 147 23.29 -1.19 25.57
C ASP A 147 22.72 -2.26 26.50
N ASP A 148 21.81 -1.90 27.39
CA ASP A 148 21.10 -2.80 28.29
C ASP A 148 19.82 -3.43 27.66
N GLY A 149 19.59 -3.20 26.37
CA GLY A 149 18.49 -3.75 25.60
C GLY A 149 17.14 -3.00 25.76
N GLY A 150 17.11 -1.86 26.44
CA GLY A 150 15.93 -0.99 26.54
C GLY A 150 15.64 -0.29 25.21
N LEU A 151 14.35 -0.07 24.89
CA LEU A 151 13.92 0.73 23.74
C LEU A 151 14.21 2.20 24.01
N VAL A 152 14.86 2.87 23.06
CA VAL A 152 15.22 4.31 23.15
C VAL A 152 14.27 5.11 22.27
N PHE A 153 13.67 6.14 22.84
CA PHE A 153 12.79 7.07 22.12
C PHE A 153 13.27 8.52 22.28
N GLU A 154 13.27 9.24 21.17
CA GLU A 154 13.36 10.70 21.16
C GLU A 154 11.95 11.27 21.31
N THR A 155 11.78 12.16 22.29
CA THR A 155 10.52 12.83 22.60
C THR A 155 10.72 14.34 22.69
N PRO A 156 9.66 15.16 22.71
CA PRO A 156 9.77 16.60 22.92
C PRO A 156 10.44 17.00 24.25
N GLU A 157 10.35 16.10 25.26
CA GLU A 157 10.92 16.29 26.60
C GLU A 157 12.36 15.70 26.71
N GLY A 158 12.92 15.19 25.62
CA GLY A 158 14.23 14.53 25.57
C GLY A 158 14.15 13.02 25.38
N GLU A 159 15.28 12.34 25.59
CA GLU A 159 15.36 10.89 25.45
C GLU A 159 14.59 10.18 26.57
N ARG A 160 13.83 9.15 26.18
CA ARG A 160 13.12 8.24 27.09
C ARG A 160 13.49 6.80 26.77
N ARG A 161 13.59 5.98 27.83
CA ARG A 161 13.91 4.55 27.72
C ARG A 161 12.82 3.70 28.34
N PHE A 162 12.50 2.58 27.69
CA PHE A 162 11.48 1.63 28.16
C PHE A 162 12.01 0.21 28.01
N ARG A 163 11.82 -0.60 29.03
CA ARG A 163 12.21 -2.02 29.02
C ARG A 163 10.97 -2.88 28.90
N ALA A 164 10.67 -3.33 27.69
CA ALA A 164 9.53 -4.18 27.40
C ALA A 164 9.89 -5.66 27.49
N ALA A 165 8.98 -6.48 28.01
CA ALA A 165 9.10 -7.93 28.00
C ALA A 165 8.87 -8.53 26.59
N ALA A 166 8.08 -7.84 25.76
CA ALA A 166 7.92 -8.14 24.34
C ALA A 166 7.76 -6.83 23.54
N THR A 167 8.23 -6.80 22.30
CA THR A 167 8.15 -5.64 21.41
C THR A 167 7.63 -6.06 20.05
N VAL A 168 6.62 -5.35 19.53
CA VAL A 168 6.18 -5.47 18.13
C VAL A 168 6.59 -4.21 17.37
N LEU A 169 7.43 -4.37 16.38
CA LEU A 169 7.82 -3.31 15.44
C LEU A 169 6.83 -3.29 14.27
N ALA A 170 6.18 -2.14 14.04
CA ALA A 170 5.20 -1.91 12.99
C ALA A 170 5.43 -0.55 12.33
N LEU A 171 6.69 -0.31 11.91
CA LEU A 171 7.22 1.00 11.55
C LEU A 171 6.89 1.44 10.11
N GLY A 172 6.17 0.61 9.36
CA GLY A 172 5.80 0.89 7.96
C GLY A 172 7.00 0.82 7.00
N GLY A 173 6.78 1.20 5.75
CA GLY A 173 7.81 1.28 4.73
C GLY A 173 8.53 2.64 4.71
N ALA A 174 8.75 3.19 3.48
CA ALA A 174 9.38 4.50 3.28
C ALA A 174 8.54 5.45 2.42
N SER A 175 7.30 5.09 2.12
CA SER A 175 6.39 5.95 1.37
C SER A 175 5.68 6.94 2.29
N TRP A 176 5.61 8.21 1.86
CA TRP A 176 5.05 9.32 2.63
C TRP A 176 5.79 9.59 3.97
N PRO A 177 7.07 9.96 3.94
CA PRO A 177 7.87 10.21 5.15
C PRO A 177 7.25 11.25 6.10
N ARG A 178 6.56 12.25 5.54
CA ARG A 178 5.83 13.28 6.30
C ARG A 178 4.68 12.73 7.16
N LEU A 179 4.27 11.49 6.92
CA LEU A 179 3.23 10.81 7.68
C LEU A 179 3.77 9.74 8.63
N GLY A 180 5.11 9.66 8.78
CA GLY A 180 5.79 8.77 9.71
C GLY A 180 6.30 7.45 9.11
N SER A 181 6.19 7.26 7.79
CA SER A 181 6.72 6.09 7.08
C SER A 181 7.99 6.53 6.31
N ASP A 182 9.13 6.63 7.01
CA ASP A 182 10.36 7.23 6.51
C ASP A 182 11.50 6.23 6.26
N GLY A 183 11.30 4.94 6.56
CA GLY A 183 12.34 3.91 6.42
C GLY A 183 13.50 4.05 7.40
N GLY A 184 13.44 5.01 8.33
CA GLY A 184 14.53 5.31 9.27
C GLY A 184 14.90 4.17 10.22
N TRP A 185 14.08 3.12 10.27
CA TRP A 185 14.32 1.90 11.06
C TRP A 185 15.31 0.94 10.38
N VAL A 186 15.54 1.06 9.07
CA VAL A 186 16.38 0.14 8.30
C VAL A 186 17.78 -0.01 8.88
N PRO A 187 18.58 1.07 9.11
CA PRO A 187 19.90 0.92 9.68
C PRO A 187 19.88 0.33 11.09
N LEU A 188 18.88 0.66 11.90
CA LEU A 188 18.77 0.16 13.29
C LEU A 188 18.60 -1.35 13.38
N LEU A 189 17.87 -1.95 12.43
CA LEU A 189 17.68 -3.39 12.36
C LEU A 189 18.84 -4.09 11.67
N ALA A 190 19.44 -3.47 10.64
CA ALA A 190 20.61 -3.99 9.95
C ALA A 190 21.81 -4.12 10.89
N GLU A 191 22.07 -3.14 11.78
CA GLU A 191 23.08 -3.19 12.82
C GLU A 191 22.89 -4.36 13.81
N LYS A 192 21.66 -4.83 13.97
CA LYS A 192 21.33 -6.02 14.78
C LYS A 192 21.38 -7.33 13.98
N GLY A 193 21.87 -7.28 12.73
CA GLY A 193 22.01 -8.48 11.88
C GLY A 193 20.70 -9.00 11.29
N ILE A 194 19.60 -8.23 11.35
CA ILE A 194 18.34 -8.59 10.70
C ILE A 194 18.47 -8.30 9.20
N ARG A 195 18.22 -9.32 8.36
CA ARG A 195 18.30 -9.16 6.91
C ARG A 195 17.14 -8.30 6.40
N ILE A 196 17.50 -7.25 5.65
CA ILE A 196 16.57 -6.28 5.09
C ILE A 196 16.86 -6.17 3.59
N ASN A 197 15.83 -6.37 2.77
CA ASN A 197 15.87 -6.10 1.35
C ASN A 197 15.61 -4.61 1.10
N GLU A 198 16.26 -4.06 0.06
CA GLU A 198 16.16 -2.65 -0.28
C GLU A 198 14.72 -2.19 -0.44
N LEU A 199 14.38 -1.06 0.19
CA LEU A 199 13.06 -0.46 0.03
C LEU A 199 12.92 0.19 -1.34
N LYS A 200 11.86 -0.19 -2.07
CA LYS A 200 11.56 0.26 -3.43
C LYS A 200 10.16 0.86 -3.51
N PRO A 201 9.90 1.81 -4.44
CA PRO A 201 8.55 2.32 -4.65
C PRO A 201 7.63 1.21 -5.18
N ALA A 202 6.46 1.06 -4.58
CA ALA A 202 5.40 0.17 -5.02
C ALA A 202 4.09 0.95 -5.18
N ASN A 203 3.25 0.56 -6.15
CA ASN A 203 2.07 1.35 -6.50
C ASN A 203 2.46 2.81 -6.79
N CYS A 204 3.41 2.99 -7.69
CA CYS A 204 4.01 4.27 -8.01
C CYS A 204 3.71 4.72 -9.45
N GLY A 205 3.87 6.01 -9.72
CA GLY A 205 3.91 6.56 -11.07
C GLY A 205 5.27 6.36 -11.73
N PHE A 206 5.36 6.77 -12.99
CA PHE A 206 6.59 6.64 -13.79
C PHE A 206 6.85 7.92 -14.58
N ASP A 207 8.11 8.24 -14.77
CA ASP A 207 8.56 9.36 -15.58
C ASP A 207 8.47 9.03 -17.07
N VAL A 208 7.93 10.01 -17.82
CA VAL A 208 7.84 10.02 -19.28
C VAL A 208 8.35 11.38 -19.78
N THR A 209 9.13 11.38 -20.85
CA THR A 209 9.57 12.63 -21.45
C THR A 209 8.44 13.23 -22.30
N TRP A 210 7.68 14.15 -21.71
CA TRP A 210 6.60 14.85 -22.38
C TRP A 210 7.06 16.09 -23.13
N SER A 211 6.37 16.45 -24.21
CA SER A 211 6.50 17.76 -24.85
C SER A 211 6.06 18.88 -23.89
N ALA A 212 6.58 20.11 -24.11
CA ALA A 212 6.14 21.29 -23.35
C ALA A 212 4.63 21.55 -23.52
N HIS A 213 4.06 21.23 -24.67
CA HIS A 213 2.64 21.38 -24.96
C HIS A 213 1.77 20.45 -24.08
N LEU A 214 2.14 19.17 -23.99
CA LEU A 214 1.39 18.19 -23.20
C LEU A 214 1.46 18.56 -21.70
N LYS A 215 2.63 18.89 -21.18
CA LYS A 215 2.80 19.35 -19.80
C LYS A 215 1.91 20.55 -19.48
N ALA A 216 1.98 21.60 -20.29
CA ALA A 216 1.28 22.85 -20.02
C ALA A 216 -0.25 22.70 -20.04
N ARG A 217 -0.80 21.79 -20.86
CA ARG A 217 -2.25 21.70 -21.08
C ARG A 217 -2.92 20.51 -20.43
N PHE A 218 -2.18 19.44 -20.16
CA PHE A 218 -2.78 18.16 -19.72
C PHE A 218 -2.18 17.59 -18.44
N ALA A 219 -1.20 18.23 -17.80
CA ALA A 219 -0.77 17.82 -16.47
C ALA A 219 -1.96 17.89 -15.49
N GLY A 220 -2.20 16.80 -14.77
CA GLY A 220 -3.37 16.59 -13.90
C GLY A 220 -4.61 16.03 -14.64
N ALA A 221 -4.58 15.90 -15.98
CA ALA A 221 -5.73 15.40 -16.71
C ALA A 221 -5.86 13.87 -16.63
N PRO A 222 -7.07 13.34 -16.34
CA PRO A 222 -7.32 11.90 -16.38
C PRO A 222 -7.45 11.41 -17.83
N VAL A 223 -6.88 10.25 -18.10
CA VAL A 223 -7.04 9.46 -19.33
C VAL A 223 -7.93 8.28 -18.98
N LYS A 224 -9.22 8.41 -19.31
CA LYS A 224 -10.24 7.44 -18.88
C LYS A 224 -10.49 6.37 -19.92
N SER A 225 -10.97 5.21 -19.46
CA SER A 225 -11.41 4.10 -20.32
C SER A 225 -10.33 3.72 -21.33
N VAL A 226 -9.16 3.33 -20.83
CA VAL A 226 -8.03 2.81 -21.60
C VAL A 226 -7.66 1.41 -21.12
N ALA A 227 -6.79 0.73 -21.86
CA ALA A 227 -6.10 -0.43 -21.36
C ALA A 227 -4.59 -0.20 -21.43
N LEU A 228 -3.89 -0.59 -20.39
CA LEU A 228 -2.44 -0.61 -20.29
C LEU A 228 -1.96 -2.05 -20.39
N GLU A 229 -0.89 -2.28 -21.16
CA GLU A 229 -0.35 -3.62 -21.35
C GLU A 229 1.17 -3.62 -21.17
N PHE A 230 1.65 -4.54 -20.33
CA PHE A 230 3.06 -4.78 -20.11
C PHE A 230 3.30 -6.23 -19.68
N GLY A 231 4.34 -6.89 -20.23
CA GLY A 231 4.73 -8.26 -19.85
C GLY A 231 3.59 -9.29 -19.99
N GLY A 232 2.72 -9.14 -20.99
CA GLY A 232 1.55 -10.00 -21.18
C GLY A 232 0.37 -9.74 -20.25
N THR A 233 0.51 -8.79 -19.32
CA THR A 233 -0.57 -8.38 -18.42
C THR A 233 -1.30 -7.17 -19.00
N ARG A 234 -2.63 -7.26 -19.14
CA ARG A 234 -3.49 -6.18 -19.66
C ARG A 234 -4.46 -5.71 -18.57
N ILE A 235 -4.44 -4.40 -18.27
CA ILE A 235 -5.25 -3.76 -17.24
C ILE A 235 -6.15 -2.71 -17.89
N LYS A 236 -7.46 -2.88 -17.80
CA LYS A 236 -8.42 -1.82 -18.15
C LYS A 236 -8.60 -0.86 -16.97
N GLY A 237 -8.59 0.43 -17.24
CA GLY A 237 -8.79 1.43 -16.19
C GLY A 237 -8.45 2.84 -16.67
N ASP A 238 -8.18 3.70 -15.71
CA ASP A 238 -7.84 5.10 -15.92
C ASP A 238 -6.43 5.37 -15.40
N PHE A 239 -5.74 6.34 -15.99
CA PHE A 239 -4.52 6.91 -15.44
C PHE A 239 -4.54 8.44 -15.55
N ILE A 240 -3.59 9.10 -14.92
CA ILE A 240 -3.45 10.55 -14.91
C ILE A 240 -2.13 10.90 -15.60
N VAL A 241 -2.17 11.85 -16.50
CA VAL A 241 -0.96 12.51 -17.01
C VAL A 241 -0.47 13.46 -15.95
N THR A 242 0.78 13.33 -15.53
CA THR A 242 1.40 14.25 -14.59
C THR A 242 2.39 15.17 -15.31
N GLU A 243 2.93 16.15 -14.62
CA GLU A 243 3.97 17.02 -15.17
C GLU A 243 5.24 16.23 -15.57
N THR A 244 5.51 15.14 -14.88
CA THR A 244 6.71 14.31 -15.07
C THR A 244 6.45 13.00 -15.78
N GLY A 245 5.19 12.55 -15.90
CA GLY A 245 4.89 11.26 -16.51
C GLY A 245 3.44 10.80 -16.30
N ILE A 246 3.27 9.59 -15.77
CA ILE A 246 1.95 8.96 -15.57
C ILE A 246 1.81 8.37 -14.18
N GLU A 247 0.58 8.38 -13.64
CA GLU A 247 0.22 7.73 -12.38
C GLU A 247 -1.25 7.26 -12.41
N GLY A 248 -1.70 6.61 -11.35
CA GLY A 248 -3.11 6.20 -11.18
C GLY A 248 -3.32 4.70 -11.20
N GLY A 249 -4.56 4.28 -10.95
CA GLY A 249 -4.88 2.89 -10.62
C GLY A 249 -4.41 1.85 -11.63
N ALA A 250 -4.57 2.12 -12.94
CA ALA A 250 -4.13 1.20 -13.98
C ALA A 250 -2.59 1.10 -14.06
N VAL A 251 -1.88 2.21 -13.81
CA VAL A 251 -0.40 2.25 -13.75
C VAL A 251 0.10 1.52 -12.51
N TYR A 252 -0.55 1.75 -11.35
CA TYR A 252 -0.16 1.10 -10.10
C TYR A 252 -0.26 -0.42 -10.17
N ALA A 253 -1.25 -0.94 -10.88
CA ALA A 253 -1.43 -2.39 -11.05
C ALA A 253 -0.28 -3.07 -11.81
N LEU A 254 0.47 -2.32 -12.63
CA LEU A 254 1.63 -2.79 -13.38
C LEU A 254 2.96 -2.35 -12.76
N SER A 255 2.94 -1.59 -11.66
CA SER A 255 4.11 -0.85 -11.18
C SER A 255 5.28 -1.73 -10.77
N ALA A 256 5.05 -2.91 -10.20
CA ALA A 256 6.13 -3.84 -9.83
C ALA A 256 6.91 -4.29 -11.08
N ALA A 257 6.21 -4.82 -12.09
CA ALA A 257 6.84 -5.30 -13.31
C ALA A 257 7.54 -4.17 -14.10
N LEU A 258 6.92 -2.99 -14.20
CA LEU A 258 7.50 -1.83 -14.87
C LEU A 258 8.76 -1.31 -14.15
N ARG A 259 8.72 -1.24 -12.82
CA ARG A 259 9.87 -0.85 -12.00
C ARG A 259 11.06 -1.79 -12.19
N ASP A 260 10.79 -3.11 -12.12
CA ASP A 260 11.83 -4.13 -12.22
C ASP A 260 12.41 -4.20 -13.63
N GLU A 261 11.60 -3.99 -14.67
CA GLU A 261 12.09 -3.82 -16.05
C GLU A 261 13.01 -2.61 -16.20
N ILE A 262 12.62 -1.46 -15.65
CA ILE A 262 13.45 -0.26 -15.69
C ILE A 262 14.76 -0.49 -14.93
N ALA A 263 14.72 -1.15 -13.79
CA ALA A 263 15.93 -1.48 -13.02
C ALA A 263 16.89 -2.39 -13.81
N SER A 264 16.36 -3.31 -14.61
CA SER A 264 17.15 -4.25 -15.40
C SER A 264 17.64 -3.68 -16.73
N ASN A 265 16.80 -2.89 -17.42
CA ASN A 265 17.02 -2.47 -18.81
C ASN A 265 17.09 -0.96 -19.01
N GLY A 266 17.02 -0.16 -17.93
CA GLY A 266 17.09 1.30 -17.94
C GLY A 266 15.82 2.00 -18.43
N LYS A 267 14.86 1.26 -18.99
CA LYS A 267 13.56 1.77 -19.45
C LYS A 267 12.54 0.64 -19.55
N ALA A 268 11.25 0.98 -19.54
CA ALA A 268 10.17 0.07 -19.87
C ALA A 268 9.30 0.66 -20.99
N LEU A 269 8.79 -0.19 -21.87
CA LEU A 269 7.89 0.20 -22.94
C LEU A 269 6.46 -0.23 -22.61
N LEU A 270 5.63 0.74 -22.22
CA LEU A 270 4.24 0.52 -21.86
C LEU A 270 3.35 0.73 -23.09
N THR A 271 2.54 -0.28 -23.43
CA THR A 271 1.53 -0.15 -24.49
C THR A 271 0.22 0.38 -23.92
N VAL A 272 -0.35 1.39 -24.55
CA VAL A 272 -1.63 2.02 -24.20
C VAL A 272 -2.63 1.84 -25.34
N ASP A 273 -3.73 1.17 -25.05
CA ASP A 273 -4.90 1.12 -25.90
C ASP A 273 -5.87 2.24 -25.52
N LEU A 274 -5.99 3.26 -26.35
CA LEU A 274 -6.83 4.43 -26.10
C LEU A 274 -8.33 4.17 -26.33
N ALA A 275 -8.68 3.04 -26.97
CA ALA A 275 -10.06 2.66 -27.31
C ALA A 275 -10.29 1.14 -27.04
N PRO A 276 -10.15 0.65 -25.79
CA PRO A 276 -10.13 -0.78 -25.47
C PRO A 276 -11.46 -1.51 -25.76
N ASP A 277 -12.56 -0.78 -25.78
CA ASP A 277 -13.90 -1.33 -26.03
C ASP A 277 -14.27 -1.35 -27.52
N ARG A 278 -13.35 -0.93 -28.40
CA ARG A 278 -13.52 -1.00 -29.86
C ARG A 278 -12.69 -2.13 -30.44
N ASP A 279 -13.34 -2.95 -31.22
CA ASP A 279 -12.71 -3.93 -32.09
C ASP A 279 -11.88 -3.25 -33.18
N GLU A 280 -10.74 -3.81 -33.55
CA GLU A 280 -9.80 -3.24 -34.52
C GLU A 280 -10.40 -3.12 -35.91
N ALA A 281 -11.07 -4.16 -36.41
CA ALA A 281 -11.68 -4.16 -37.73
C ALA A 281 -12.78 -3.10 -37.84
N ARG A 282 -13.60 -2.99 -36.78
CA ARG A 282 -14.63 -1.95 -36.70
C ARG A 282 -14.02 -0.56 -36.60
N LEU A 283 -12.94 -0.39 -35.90
CA LEU A 283 -12.26 0.91 -35.78
C LEU A 283 -11.66 1.33 -37.14
N VAL A 284 -11.04 0.41 -37.88
CA VAL A 284 -10.54 0.65 -39.24
C VAL A 284 -11.70 1.09 -40.13
N HIS A 285 -12.80 0.34 -40.16
CA HIS A 285 -13.98 0.68 -40.96
C HIS A 285 -14.55 2.07 -40.60
N ASP A 286 -14.60 2.42 -39.31
CA ASP A 286 -15.04 3.75 -38.87
C ASP A 286 -14.06 4.86 -39.30
N LEU A 287 -12.75 4.59 -39.35
CA LEU A 287 -11.70 5.51 -39.76
C LEU A 287 -11.64 5.68 -41.31
N GLU A 288 -12.17 4.74 -42.10
CA GLU A 288 -12.32 4.87 -43.55
C GLU A 288 -13.40 5.88 -43.98
N ARG A 289 -14.26 6.30 -43.03
CA ARG A 289 -15.31 7.30 -43.34
C ARG A 289 -14.70 8.62 -43.79
N PRO A 290 -15.31 9.31 -44.78
CA PRO A 290 -14.81 10.60 -45.24
C PRO A 290 -14.73 11.62 -44.09
N GLN A 291 -13.56 12.21 -43.85
CA GLN A 291 -13.36 13.27 -42.85
C GLN A 291 -14.17 14.53 -43.21
N GLY A 292 -14.42 14.77 -44.51
CA GLY A 292 -15.08 15.95 -45.00
C GLY A 292 -14.33 17.24 -44.66
N LYS A 293 -15.06 18.26 -44.24
CA LYS A 293 -14.47 19.56 -43.81
C LYS A 293 -14.08 19.57 -42.33
N SER A 294 -14.19 18.44 -41.60
CA SER A 294 -13.85 18.36 -40.19
C SER A 294 -12.35 18.36 -39.96
N SER A 295 -11.89 19.02 -38.89
CA SER A 295 -10.50 18.84 -38.46
C SER A 295 -10.25 17.38 -38.00
N MET A 296 -9.00 16.92 -38.10
CA MET A 296 -8.61 15.57 -37.63
C MET A 296 -9.05 15.32 -36.14
N ALA A 297 -8.93 16.32 -35.28
CA ALA A 297 -9.37 16.21 -33.90
C ALA A 297 -10.90 15.96 -33.80
N ASN A 298 -11.71 16.68 -34.54
CA ASN A 298 -13.15 16.47 -34.58
C ASN A 298 -13.54 15.14 -35.23
N PHE A 299 -12.81 14.70 -36.25
CA PHE A 299 -13.00 13.41 -36.87
C PHE A 299 -12.73 12.28 -35.85
N LEU A 300 -11.56 12.26 -35.21
CA LEU A 300 -11.19 11.25 -34.21
C LEU A 300 -12.14 11.22 -33.01
N ARG A 301 -12.61 12.39 -32.57
CA ARG A 301 -13.63 12.47 -31.52
C ARG A 301 -14.91 11.75 -31.90
N LYS A 302 -15.39 11.97 -33.13
CA LYS A 302 -16.65 11.39 -33.62
C LYS A 302 -16.55 9.89 -33.90
N VAL A 303 -15.47 9.44 -34.56
CA VAL A 303 -15.37 8.05 -35.01
C VAL A 303 -14.70 7.11 -34.01
N ALA A 304 -13.81 7.61 -33.18
CA ALA A 304 -13.02 6.81 -32.24
C ALA A 304 -13.21 7.18 -30.75
N GLY A 305 -13.89 8.30 -30.47
CA GLY A 305 -14.00 8.81 -29.08
C GLY A 305 -12.67 9.33 -28.53
N ILE A 306 -11.73 9.70 -29.41
CA ILE A 306 -10.40 10.19 -29.04
C ILE A 306 -10.44 11.72 -28.95
N GLU A 307 -10.42 12.24 -27.73
CA GLU A 307 -10.42 13.68 -27.45
C GLU A 307 -9.58 14.02 -26.21
N GLY A 308 -9.37 15.31 -25.93
CA GLY A 308 -8.67 15.78 -24.75
C GLY A 308 -7.27 15.18 -24.60
N ALA A 309 -6.97 14.65 -23.42
CA ALA A 309 -5.68 14.03 -23.11
C ALA A 309 -5.37 12.82 -24.01
N LYS A 310 -6.37 12.02 -24.43
CA LYS A 310 -6.16 10.92 -25.38
C LYS A 310 -5.64 11.41 -26.74
N ALA A 311 -6.22 12.49 -27.26
CA ALA A 311 -5.78 13.09 -28.54
C ALA A 311 -4.40 13.73 -28.42
N ALA A 312 -4.05 14.27 -27.26
CA ALA A 312 -2.73 14.81 -27.01
C ALA A 312 -1.68 13.69 -26.96
N LEU A 313 -1.93 12.60 -26.22
CA LEU A 313 -1.05 11.43 -26.16
C LEU A 313 -0.80 10.81 -27.54
N LEU A 314 -1.84 10.73 -28.38
CA LEU A 314 -1.71 10.21 -29.73
C LEU A 314 -0.70 11.02 -30.57
N ARG A 315 -0.56 12.32 -30.29
CA ARG A 315 0.41 13.21 -30.94
C ARG A 315 1.81 13.16 -30.32
N GLU A 316 1.93 12.78 -29.06
CA GLU A 316 3.26 12.58 -28.44
C GLU A 316 4.05 11.45 -29.12
N ALA A 317 3.37 10.43 -29.63
CA ALA A 317 3.99 9.36 -30.42
C ALA A 317 4.44 9.79 -31.83
N GLY A 318 4.22 11.07 -32.19
CA GLY A 318 4.63 11.68 -33.46
C GLY A 318 3.62 12.74 -33.88
N PRO A 319 4.09 13.96 -34.29
CA PRO A 319 3.23 15.10 -34.60
C PRO A 319 2.30 14.83 -35.78
N ASP A 320 2.77 14.03 -36.75
CA ASP A 320 2.02 13.67 -37.94
C ASP A 320 1.25 12.38 -37.71
N LEU A 321 -0.08 12.50 -37.65
CA LEU A 321 -0.96 11.35 -37.62
C LEU A 321 -1.04 10.69 -39.00
N PRO A 322 -0.92 9.37 -39.06
CA PRO A 322 -1.06 8.67 -40.35
C PRO A 322 -2.48 8.83 -40.88
N TRP A 323 -2.58 9.05 -42.21
CA TRP A 323 -3.86 9.13 -42.92
C TRP A 323 -4.42 7.74 -43.27
N ASP A 324 -3.57 6.72 -43.29
CA ASP A 324 -3.98 5.35 -43.50
C ASP A 324 -4.79 4.84 -42.28
N PRO A 325 -6.02 4.37 -42.46
CA PRO A 325 -6.90 3.94 -41.39
C PRO A 325 -6.30 2.80 -40.54
N THR A 326 -5.59 1.88 -41.19
CA THR A 326 -4.97 0.74 -40.46
C THR A 326 -3.81 1.21 -39.61
N GLN A 327 -2.96 2.10 -40.10
CA GLN A 327 -1.87 2.66 -39.30
C GLN A 327 -2.37 3.55 -38.16
N LEU A 328 -3.43 4.31 -38.42
CA LEU A 328 -4.06 5.15 -37.41
C LEU A 328 -4.72 4.31 -36.33
N MET A 329 -5.40 3.22 -36.70
CA MET A 329 -5.94 2.23 -35.75
C MET A 329 -4.83 1.64 -34.88
N LYS A 330 -3.71 1.21 -35.50
CA LYS A 330 -2.57 0.68 -34.74
C LYS A 330 -2.03 1.70 -33.73
N ARG A 331 -1.91 2.98 -34.14
CA ARG A 331 -1.47 4.03 -33.21
C ARG A 331 -2.46 4.28 -32.06
N ILE A 332 -3.76 4.12 -32.29
CA ILE A 332 -4.78 4.25 -31.25
C ILE A 332 -4.77 3.06 -30.29
N LYS A 333 -4.59 1.84 -30.82
CA LYS A 333 -4.68 0.59 -30.04
C LYS A 333 -3.37 0.19 -29.37
N HIS A 334 -2.24 0.61 -29.93
CA HIS A 334 -0.89 0.20 -29.51
C HIS A 334 0.03 1.43 -29.38
N LEU A 335 -0.45 2.45 -28.66
CA LEU A 335 0.37 3.63 -28.35
C LEU A 335 1.47 3.22 -27.35
N GLU A 336 2.73 3.40 -27.73
CA GLU A 336 3.86 3.08 -26.87
C GLU A 336 4.32 4.31 -26.09
N LEU A 337 4.44 4.15 -24.76
CA LEU A 337 5.03 5.14 -23.86
C LEU A 337 6.33 4.58 -23.28
N THR A 338 7.43 5.29 -23.48
CA THR A 338 8.71 4.96 -22.87
C THR A 338 8.77 5.52 -21.45
N LEU A 339 8.81 4.62 -20.47
CA LEU A 339 8.98 4.95 -19.07
C LEU A 339 10.45 4.88 -18.71
N THR A 340 10.99 5.93 -18.06
CA THR A 340 12.43 6.08 -17.82
C THR A 340 12.85 5.88 -16.37
N ALA A 341 11.96 6.14 -15.44
CA ALA A 341 12.20 5.93 -14.00
C ALA A 341 10.89 5.73 -13.24
N PRO A 342 10.83 4.93 -12.18
CA PRO A 342 9.74 5.00 -11.23
C PRO A 342 9.81 6.32 -10.45
N ARG A 343 8.65 6.86 -10.05
CA ARG A 343 8.60 8.03 -9.15
C ARG A 343 9.23 7.69 -7.81
N PRO A 344 9.84 8.68 -7.12
CA PRO A 344 10.48 8.49 -5.83
C PRO A 344 9.58 7.77 -4.83
N ILE A 345 10.16 6.90 -3.99
CA ILE A 345 9.43 6.14 -2.97
C ILE A 345 8.61 7.03 -2.04
N ALA A 346 9.08 8.26 -1.77
CA ALA A 346 8.35 9.23 -0.94
C ALA A 346 7.00 9.66 -1.54
N GLU A 347 6.79 9.49 -2.84
CA GLU A 347 5.57 9.82 -3.58
C GLU A 347 4.70 8.57 -3.85
N ALA A 348 5.26 7.38 -3.68
CA ALA A 348 4.56 6.11 -3.93
C ALA A 348 3.44 5.85 -2.92
N ILE A 349 2.45 5.07 -3.31
CA ILE A 349 1.35 4.66 -2.41
C ILE A 349 1.89 3.73 -1.31
N SER A 350 2.82 2.84 -1.65
CA SER A 350 3.39 1.84 -0.75
C SER A 350 4.86 1.57 -1.08
N SER A 351 5.48 0.74 -0.24
CA SER A 351 6.85 0.28 -0.40
C SER A 351 6.87 -1.23 -0.66
N ALA A 352 7.81 -1.67 -1.48
CA ALA A 352 8.30 -3.04 -1.56
C ALA A 352 9.67 -3.14 -0.86
N GLY A 353 10.15 -4.34 -0.60
CA GLY A 353 11.33 -4.55 0.22
C GLY A 353 11.00 -4.46 1.70
N GLY A 354 12.03 -4.53 2.56
CA GLY A 354 11.88 -4.52 4.01
C GLY A 354 12.50 -5.72 4.68
N VAL A 355 12.07 -6.03 5.90
CA VAL A 355 12.54 -7.19 6.65
C VAL A 355 12.21 -8.47 5.87
N ALA A 356 13.26 -9.20 5.49
CA ALA A 356 13.12 -10.42 4.71
C ALA A 356 12.26 -11.46 5.43
N LEU A 357 11.20 -11.95 4.77
CA LEU A 357 10.22 -12.84 5.39
C LEU A 357 10.81 -14.19 5.85
N ASP A 358 11.88 -14.65 5.21
CA ASP A 358 12.60 -15.86 5.61
C ASP A 358 13.62 -15.63 6.75
N ALA A 359 13.85 -14.37 7.15
CA ALA A 359 14.59 -14.02 8.36
C ALA A 359 13.69 -13.99 9.62
N LEU A 360 12.39 -14.25 9.47
CA LEU A 360 11.43 -14.26 10.55
C LEU A 360 10.97 -15.68 10.88
N GLY A 361 10.71 -15.93 12.17
CA GLY A 361 10.01 -17.15 12.59
C GLY A 361 8.53 -17.15 12.18
N THR A 362 7.84 -18.27 12.40
CA THR A 362 6.44 -18.47 12.02
C THR A 362 5.47 -17.45 12.61
N ASP A 363 5.78 -16.92 13.78
CA ASP A 363 4.98 -15.91 14.51
C ASP A 363 5.50 -14.48 14.26
N TYR A 364 6.25 -14.26 13.17
CA TYR A 364 6.90 -12.99 12.84
C TYR A 364 7.94 -12.52 13.86
N VAL A 365 8.49 -13.43 14.67
CA VAL A 365 9.59 -13.15 15.58
C VAL A 365 10.89 -12.95 14.79
N THR A 366 11.65 -11.92 15.15
CA THR A 366 12.98 -11.65 14.60
C THR A 366 14.06 -12.53 15.25
N SER A 367 15.30 -12.40 14.84
CA SER A 367 16.46 -13.01 15.53
C SER A 367 16.70 -12.44 16.94
N ILE A 368 16.08 -11.31 17.30
CA ILE A 368 16.17 -10.71 18.64
C ILE A 368 15.06 -11.30 19.49
N PRO A 369 15.37 -11.97 20.62
CA PRO A 369 14.36 -12.57 21.49
C PRO A 369 13.31 -11.57 21.96
N GLY A 370 12.02 -11.92 21.83
CA GLY A 370 10.91 -11.08 22.25
C GLY A 370 10.62 -9.89 21.33
N VAL A 371 11.29 -9.78 20.17
CA VAL A 371 11.04 -8.73 19.17
C VAL A 371 10.40 -9.32 17.92
N PHE A 372 9.26 -8.77 17.53
CA PHE A 372 8.43 -9.17 16.39
C PHE A 372 8.34 -8.03 15.39
N ALA A 373 8.14 -8.34 14.10
CA ALA A 373 7.96 -7.34 13.05
C ALA A 373 6.65 -7.58 12.28
N ALA A 374 5.94 -6.52 11.89
CA ALA A 374 4.65 -6.63 11.21
C ALA A 374 4.35 -5.48 10.25
N GLY A 375 3.49 -5.72 9.30
CA GLY A 375 2.97 -4.71 8.39
C GLY A 375 3.87 -4.43 7.19
N GLU A 376 3.80 -3.20 6.70
CA GLU A 376 4.50 -2.76 5.48
C GLU A 376 6.04 -2.67 5.64
N MET A 377 6.58 -2.81 6.86
CA MET A 377 8.02 -2.94 7.05
C MET A 377 8.58 -4.31 6.65
N LEU A 378 7.74 -5.29 6.40
CA LEU A 378 8.11 -6.62 5.93
C LEU A 378 8.29 -6.62 4.40
N ASP A 379 9.14 -7.51 3.90
CA ASP A 379 9.42 -7.63 2.47
C ASP A 379 8.28 -8.30 1.71
N TRP A 380 7.29 -7.52 1.35
CA TRP A 380 6.19 -7.88 0.47
C TRP A 380 5.59 -6.65 -0.20
N GLU A 381 4.96 -6.86 -1.34
CA GLU A 381 4.15 -5.86 -2.00
C GLU A 381 2.84 -6.45 -2.53
N ALA A 382 1.85 -5.60 -2.78
CA ALA A 382 0.60 -5.98 -3.39
C ALA A 382 0.01 -4.77 -4.14
N PRO A 383 -0.86 -4.97 -5.15
CA PRO A 383 -1.52 -3.87 -5.83
C PRO A 383 -2.45 -3.10 -4.88
N THR A 384 -2.89 -1.91 -5.32
CA THR A 384 -3.98 -1.20 -4.63
C THR A 384 -5.28 -1.98 -4.75
N GLY A 385 -6.14 -1.88 -3.73
CA GLY A 385 -7.43 -2.60 -3.75
C GLY A 385 -7.81 -3.26 -2.43
N GLY A 386 -7.21 -2.83 -1.31
CA GLY A 386 -7.47 -3.35 0.03
C GLY A 386 -6.50 -4.46 0.46
N TYR A 387 -5.67 -4.97 -0.44
CA TYR A 387 -4.67 -6.01 -0.15
C TYR A 387 -3.65 -5.58 0.90
N LEU A 388 -3.07 -4.38 0.72
CA LEU A 388 -2.08 -3.80 1.63
C LEU A 388 -2.61 -3.70 3.05
N LEU A 389 -3.82 -3.18 3.22
CA LEU A 389 -4.41 -3.02 4.54
C LEU A 389 -4.72 -4.37 5.18
N THR A 390 -5.28 -5.32 4.40
CA THR A 390 -5.55 -6.67 4.88
C THR A 390 -4.27 -7.36 5.37
N ALA A 391 -3.17 -7.29 4.60
CA ALA A 391 -1.90 -7.89 5.01
C ALA A 391 -1.28 -7.20 6.23
N CYS A 392 -1.40 -5.87 6.33
CA CYS A 392 -0.96 -5.15 7.53
C CYS A 392 -1.74 -5.60 8.77
N LEU A 393 -3.06 -5.75 8.67
CA LEU A 393 -3.90 -6.24 9.76
C LEU A 393 -3.57 -7.70 10.12
N ALA A 394 -3.47 -8.57 9.11
CA ALA A 394 -3.20 -10.00 9.29
C ALA A 394 -1.82 -10.25 9.93
N THR A 395 -0.76 -9.61 9.44
CA THR A 395 0.58 -9.74 10.00
C THR A 395 0.70 -9.09 11.38
N GLY A 396 0.03 -7.95 11.59
CA GLY A 396 -0.06 -7.31 12.92
C GLY A 396 -0.72 -8.22 13.94
N ARG A 397 -1.83 -8.88 13.55
CA ARG A 397 -2.50 -9.89 14.38
C ARG A 397 -1.59 -11.06 14.69
N ALA A 398 -0.91 -11.61 13.70
CA ALA A 398 -0.02 -12.75 13.87
C ALA A 398 1.17 -12.42 14.79
N ALA A 399 1.83 -11.28 14.57
CA ALA A 399 2.93 -10.81 15.45
C ALA A 399 2.46 -10.52 16.88
N GLY A 400 1.27 -9.95 17.06
CA GLY A 400 0.67 -9.71 18.36
C GLY A 400 0.42 -11.03 19.13
N LEU A 401 -0.14 -12.04 18.45
CA LEU A 401 -0.34 -13.38 19.04
C LEU A 401 0.99 -14.08 19.31
N GLY A 402 1.98 -13.94 18.42
CA GLY A 402 3.35 -14.42 18.66
C GLY A 402 3.96 -13.84 19.92
N ALA A 403 3.79 -12.53 20.12
CA ALA A 403 4.24 -11.85 21.34
C ALA A 403 3.50 -12.33 22.60
N VAL A 404 2.19 -12.61 22.52
CA VAL A 404 1.42 -13.23 23.61
C VAL A 404 1.99 -14.61 23.98
N ASN A 405 2.24 -15.45 22.98
CA ASN A 405 2.81 -16.79 23.16
C ASN A 405 4.22 -16.72 23.79
N TYR A 406 5.03 -15.76 23.36
CA TYR A 406 6.35 -15.52 23.95
C TYR A 406 6.26 -15.13 25.41
N LEU A 407 5.40 -14.16 25.76
CA LEU A 407 5.19 -13.73 27.14
C LEU A 407 4.69 -14.85 28.05
N ALA A 408 3.87 -15.77 27.55
CA ALA A 408 3.38 -16.91 28.30
C ALA A 408 4.48 -17.94 28.62
N ARG A 409 5.50 -18.07 27.76
CA ARG A 409 6.63 -19.02 27.94
C ARG A 409 7.76 -18.45 28.80
N THR A 410 7.82 -17.15 28.99
CA THR A 410 8.90 -16.45 29.71
C THR A 410 8.50 -16.02 31.14
N ARG A 411 7.25 -16.27 31.51
CA ARG A 411 6.75 -16.18 32.89
C ARG A 411 7.13 -17.43 33.67
#